data_a57e291d0d865154603c208b43026857
#
_entry.id   a57e291d0d865154603c208b43026857
#
_cell.length_a   1.000
_cell.length_b   1.000
_cell.length_c   1.000
_cell.angle_alpha   90.00
_cell.angle_beta   90.00
_cell.angle_gamma   90.00
#
_symmetry.space_group_name_H-M   'P 1'
#
loop_
_entity.id
_entity.type
_entity.pdbx_description
1 polymer ?
#
loop_
_entity_poly.entity_id
_entity_poly.type
_entity_poly.pdbx_seq_one_letter_code
_entity_poly.pdbx_strand_id
1 'polypeptide(L)'
;MKRIAFIDLGSNSVRFVIYEISKTGSYRLIYQEKESVRLSENMWGTHELTKEAMERSLRALKGFVHMANAMEVDTIKAVATAAVRLAKNGDAFIKAVKERTGLNLECIAGEEEARLGFLGVINTIGLKDFIIFDLGGASTEVTLVKNRHIVKAVSLPIGALTLTGTYQKGDEYTPKELEKMTKAVKKTIKEHTWLQNIKLPLLGIGGTARNIAKIDQRKLSYPITKLHNYELPYHRFHEILEDVKGKSLEARKKISGLSSDRADIIIAGLTIVDELFNYVNTKTLVVGGCGLREGLFYDYYGENYLGGNSIIDDILVHSAENVLLSMTKHELVHAKYITKLATTLYDALEPLHKADKNFRRCLIAAGLLHDIGKRVNYYSHARHGCYMLVNSNLYGISHVEQAFSAFLVMNSHGLTPKEYKIFLYGKLLDQEQRLLGQKLSIILAIAEALDESHEQFIKRLEVNIKYTSVVIKVFYLEGRDVSVTKTAVEKLSKSFKKEFKKTLEIEWHESRKEA
;
A
#
# COMPACT_ATOMS: atom_id res chain seq x y z
N MET A 1 -0.60 24.03 8.83
CA MET A 1 -0.65 22.82 7.98
C MET A 1 -0.84 23.30 6.55
N LYS A 2 -0.30 22.59 5.56
CA LYS A 2 -0.47 22.92 4.15
C LYS A 2 -1.40 21.89 3.52
N ARG A 3 -2.37 22.32 2.72
CA ARG A 3 -3.28 21.45 1.99
C ARG A 3 -2.98 21.51 0.50
N ILE A 4 -2.80 20.36 -0.11
CA ILE A 4 -2.56 20.24 -1.54
C ILE A 4 -3.54 19.25 -2.16
N ALA A 5 -4.07 19.64 -3.31
CA ALA A 5 -4.96 18.78 -4.09
C ALA A 5 -4.29 18.28 -5.36
N PHE A 6 -4.61 17.03 -5.72
CA PHE A 6 -4.21 16.42 -6.99
C PHE A 6 -5.44 15.96 -7.74
N ILE A 7 -5.49 16.30 -9.04
CA ILE A 7 -6.53 15.88 -9.98
C ILE A 7 -5.87 15.07 -11.08
N ASP A 8 -6.38 13.86 -11.30
CA ASP A 8 -5.97 12.95 -12.37
C ASP A 8 -7.16 12.72 -13.30
N LEU A 9 -7.12 13.32 -14.49
CA LEU A 9 -8.14 13.16 -15.53
C LEU A 9 -7.73 12.06 -16.50
N GLY A 10 -8.20 10.86 -16.22
CA GLY A 10 -8.00 9.70 -17.10
C GLY A 10 -9.10 9.51 -18.13
N SER A 11 -8.92 8.51 -19.00
CA SER A 11 -9.85 8.19 -20.10
C SER A 11 -11.24 7.76 -19.64
N ASN A 12 -11.34 7.05 -18.49
CA ASN A 12 -12.61 6.54 -17.97
C ASN A 12 -13.15 7.35 -16.78
N SER A 13 -12.26 7.86 -15.94
CA SER A 13 -12.66 8.56 -14.70
C SER A 13 -11.70 9.67 -14.36
N VAL A 14 -12.23 10.73 -13.75
CA VAL A 14 -11.42 11.75 -13.09
C VAL A 14 -11.37 11.45 -11.59
N ARG A 15 -10.22 11.68 -10.98
CA ARG A 15 -9.97 11.44 -9.57
C ARG A 15 -9.43 12.70 -8.92
N PHE A 16 -9.87 12.92 -7.70
CA PHE A 16 -9.52 14.08 -6.89
C PHE A 16 -9.11 13.62 -5.50
N VAL A 17 -8.00 14.13 -4.99
CA VAL A 17 -7.54 13.87 -3.61
C VAL A 17 -7.00 15.14 -3.00
N ILE A 18 -7.18 15.29 -1.68
CA ILE A 18 -6.58 16.36 -0.89
C ILE A 18 -5.73 15.75 0.22
N TYR A 19 -4.48 16.15 0.28
CA TYR A 19 -3.56 15.83 1.37
C TYR A 19 -3.36 17.03 2.26
N GLU A 20 -3.27 16.79 3.56
CA GLU A 20 -2.85 17.76 4.56
C GLU A 20 -1.45 17.37 5.05
N ILE A 21 -0.50 18.31 4.99
CA ILE A 21 0.90 18.10 5.37
C ILE A 21 1.25 19.04 6.52
N SER A 22 1.82 18.48 7.60
CA SER A 22 2.29 19.25 8.75
C SER A 22 3.60 19.97 8.46
N LYS A 23 4.00 20.89 9.35
CA LYS A 23 5.31 21.55 9.27
C LYS A 23 6.48 20.57 9.40
N THR A 24 6.28 19.43 10.05
CA THR A 24 7.29 18.39 10.24
C THR A 24 7.31 17.35 9.11
N GLY A 25 6.49 17.52 8.07
CA GLY A 25 6.41 16.63 6.92
C GLY A 25 5.44 15.45 7.10
N SER A 26 4.83 15.24 8.27
CA SER A 26 3.80 14.20 8.37
C SER A 26 2.57 14.58 7.56
N TYR A 27 1.96 13.61 6.91
CA TYR A 27 0.86 13.85 5.98
C TYR A 27 -0.29 12.86 6.16
N ARG A 28 -1.48 13.30 5.76
CA ARG A 28 -2.67 12.44 5.71
C ARG A 28 -3.56 12.80 4.53
N LEU A 29 -4.20 11.80 3.96
CA LEU A 29 -5.29 12.00 3.00
C LEU A 29 -6.53 12.46 3.78
N ILE A 30 -7.07 13.62 3.46
CA ILE A 30 -8.24 14.19 4.15
C ILE A 30 -9.52 14.15 3.30
N TYR A 31 -9.38 14.03 1.97
CA TYR A 31 -10.51 13.91 1.06
C TYR A 31 -10.14 13.13 -0.20
N GLN A 32 -11.07 12.34 -0.71
CA GLN A 32 -10.93 11.72 -2.04
C GLN A 32 -12.29 11.55 -2.71
N GLU A 33 -12.30 11.75 -4.02
CA GLU A 33 -13.48 11.56 -4.86
C GLU A 33 -13.09 10.97 -6.23
N LYS A 34 -14.03 10.26 -6.85
CA LYS A 34 -13.90 9.68 -8.18
C LYS A 34 -15.21 9.86 -8.95
N GLU A 35 -15.12 10.50 -10.12
CA GLU A 35 -16.23 10.65 -11.05
C GLU A 35 -15.97 9.83 -12.31
N SER A 36 -16.99 9.09 -12.78
CA SER A 36 -16.91 8.33 -14.02
C SER A 36 -17.33 9.23 -15.20
N VAL A 37 -16.35 9.79 -15.87
CA VAL A 37 -16.58 10.77 -16.97
C VAL A 37 -16.54 10.16 -18.36
N ARG A 38 -15.92 8.95 -18.51
CA ARG A 38 -15.75 8.22 -19.78
C ARG A 38 -15.30 9.15 -20.91
N LEU A 39 -14.24 9.93 -20.67
CA LEU A 39 -13.78 10.98 -21.56
C LEU A 39 -13.43 10.45 -22.97
N SER A 40 -12.91 9.22 -23.07
CA SER A 40 -12.58 8.56 -24.33
C SER A 40 -13.75 7.77 -24.96
N GLU A 41 -14.98 7.92 -24.46
CA GLU A 41 -16.16 7.24 -25.01
C GLU A 41 -16.43 7.73 -26.45
N ASN A 42 -16.62 6.78 -27.39
CA ASN A 42 -16.85 7.04 -28.82
C ASN A 42 -15.74 7.83 -29.52
N MET A 43 -14.55 7.92 -28.96
CA MET A 43 -13.40 8.59 -29.56
C MET A 43 -12.77 7.78 -30.71
N TRP A 44 -13.07 6.50 -30.80
CA TRP A 44 -12.43 5.56 -31.72
C TRP A 44 -13.02 5.70 -33.12
N GLY A 45 -12.22 6.15 -34.08
CA GLY A 45 -12.62 6.43 -35.48
C GLY A 45 -12.53 7.90 -35.82
N THR A 46 -12.97 8.81 -34.98
CA THR A 46 -12.82 10.26 -35.17
C THR A 46 -11.52 10.82 -34.60
N HIS A 47 -10.99 10.18 -33.53
CA HIS A 47 -9.92 10.70 -32.68
C HIS A 47 -10.28 12.05 -32.05
N GLU A 48 -11.56 12.26 -31.72
CA GLU A 48 -12.05 13.47 -31.07
C GLU A 48 -12.84 13.15 -29.82
N LEU A 49 -12.69 13.97 -28.79
CA LEU A 49 -13.52 13.92 -27.58
C LEU A 49 -14.93 14.40 -27.96
N THR A 50 -15.95 13.65 -27.52
CA THR A 50 -17.35 14.05 -27.77
C THR A 50 -17.73 15.24 -26.90
N LYS A 51 -18.68 16.06 -27.36
CA LYS A 51 -19.19 17.22 -26.60
C LYS A 51 -19.75 16.77 -25.24
N GLU A 52 -20.49 15.67 -25.21
CA GLU A 52 -21.11 15.10 -24.03
C GLU A 52 -20.05 14.66 -22.98
N ALA A 53 -18.97 14.00 -23.44
CA ALA A 53 -17.87 13.57 -22.57
C ALA A 53 -17.07 14.76 -22.00
N MET A 54 -16.83 15.79 -22.84
CA MET A 54 -16.21 17.04 -22.40
C MET A 54 -17.07 17.75 -21.35
N GLU A 55 -18.39 17.86 -21.57
CA GLU A 55 -19.30 18.51 -20.61
C GLU A 55 -19.40 17.75 -19.29
N ARG A 56 -19.43 16.39 -19.31
CA ARG A 56 -19.38 15.60 -18.08
C ARG A 56 -18.09 15.87 -17.29
N SER A 57 -16.95 15.90 -17.99
CA SER A 57 -15.63 16.16 -17.38
C SER A 57 -15.54 17.57 -16.81
N LEU A 58 -16.02 18.57 -17.52
CA LEU A 58 -16.07 19.98 -17.07
C LEU A 58 -16.92 20.15 -15.81
N ARG A 59 -18.08 19.47 -15.72
CA ARG A 59 -18.91 19.51 -14.51
C ARG A 59 -18.18 18.90 -13.31
N ALA A 60 -17.55 17.73 -13.49
CA ALA A 60 -16.78 17.09 -12.42
C ALA A 60 -15.60 17.97 -11.94
N LEU A 61 -14.82 18.52 -12.89
CA LEU A 61 -13.69 19.41 -12.57
C LEU A 61 -14.15 20.68 -11.84
N LYS A 62 -15.27 21.28 -12.25
CA LYS A 62 -15.86 22.42 -11.54
C LYS A 62 -16.26 22.09 -10.11
N GLY A 63 -16.83 20.89 -9.88
CA GLY A 63 -17.15 20.39 -8.55
C GLY A 63 -15.89 20.22 -7.69
N PHE A 64 -14.82 19.68 -8.25
CA PHE A 64 -13.55 19.50 -7.53
C PHE A 64 -12.86 20.82 -7.17
N VAL A 65 -12.89 21.82 -8.07
CA VAL A 65 -12.39 23.17 -7.77
C VAL A 65 -13.22 23.80 -6.64
N HIS A 66 -14.55 23.66 -6.68
CA HIS A 66 -15.41 24.15 -5.60
C HIS A 66 -15.08 23.49 -4.26
N MET A 67 -14.90 22.15 -4.25
CA MET A 67 -14.52 21.41 -3.03
C MET A 67 -13.13 21.83 -2.54
N ALA A 68 -12.15 22.00 -3.42
CA ALA A 68 -10.82 22.46 -3.07
C ALA A 68 -10.86 23.84 -2.38
N ASN A 69 -11.66 24.78 -2.91
CA ASN A 69 -11.84 26.08 -2.30
C ASN A 69 -12.55 26.00 -0.92
N ALA A 70 -13.60 25.18 -0.83
CA ALA A 70 -14.34 24.98 0.44
C ALA A 70 -13.47 24.33 1.52
N MET A 71 -12.49 23.53 1.14
CA MET A 71 -11.51 22.89 2.04
C MET A 71 -10.22 23.71 2.18
N GLU A 72 -10.18 24.95 1.72
CA GLU A 72 -9.03 25.87 1.86
C GLU A 72 -7.73 25.24 1.36
N VAL A 73 -7.75 24.66 0.15
CA VAL A 73 -6.58 24.06 -0.48
C VAL A 73 -5.63 25.15 -0.98
N ASP A 74 -4.36 25.09 -0.55
CA ASP A 74 -3.34 26.07 -0.92
C ASP A 74 -2.88 25.95 -2.38
N THR A 75 -2.87 24.72 -2.93
CA THR A 75 -2.36 24.44 -4.28
C THR A 75 -3.12 23.26 -4.90
N ILE A 76 -3.46 23.40 -6.18
CA ILE A 76 -4.04 22.32 -6.99
C ILE A 76 -3.07 21.97 -8.10
N LYS A 77 -2.63 20.70 -8.19
CA LYS A 77 -1.94 20.14 -9.36
C LYS A 77 -2.91 19.23 -10.12
N ALA A 78 -3.13 19.51 -11.40
CA ALA A 78 -4.09 18.76 -12.23
C ALA A 78 -3.42 18.27 -13.51
N VAL A 79 -3.55 16.98 -13.78
CA VAL A 79 -3.01 16.34 -14.99
C VAL A 79 -4.10 15.65 -15.79
N ALA A 80 -3.93 15.63 -17.11
CA ALA A 80 -4.70 14.84 -18.07
C ALA A 80 -3.77 13.85 -18.77
N THR A 81 -4.31 12.68 -19.12
CA THR A 81 -3.53 11.58 -19.70
C THR A 81 -3.99 11.20 -21.10
N ALA A 82 -3.90 9.95 -21.48
CA ALA A 82 -4.04 9.43 -22.83
C ALA A 82 -5.26 9.93 -23.61
N ALA A 83 -6.44 10.09 -22.99
CA ALA A 83 -7.63 10.53 -23.72
C ALA A 83 -7.48 11.96 -24.31
N VAL A 84 -6.92 12.88 -23.52
CA VAL A 84 -6.67 14.26 -23.96
C VAL A 84 -5.48 14.32 -24.92
N ARG A 85 -4.41 13.58 -24.60
CA ARG A 85 -3.18 13.51 -25.38
C ARG A 85 -3.41 13.01 -26.82
N LEU A 86 -4.29 12.01 -26.99
CA LEU A 86 -4.58 11.39 -28.29
C LEU A 86 -5.70 12.09 -29.09
N ALA A 87 -6.41 13.02 -28.47
CA ALA A 87 -7.54 13.70 -29.10
C ALA A 87 -7.09 14.88 -29.96
N LYS A 88 -7.60 14.97 -31.20
CA LYS A 88 -7.38 16.12 -32.08
C LYS A 88 -7.87 17.44 -31.49
N ASN A 89 -8.92 17.40 -30.68
CA ASN A 89 -9.50 18.54 -29.99
C ASN A 89 -9.07 18.64 -28.50
N GLY A 90 -7.98 17.97 -28.13
CA GLY A 90 -7.45 17.97 -26.76
C GLY A 90 -7.09 19.36 -26.24
N ASP A 91 -6.38 20.17 -27.06
CA ASP A 91 -5.99 21.53 -26.70
C ASP A 91 -7.21 22.44 -26.49
N ALA A 92 -8.23 22.30 -27.37
CA ALA A 92 -9.49 23.03 -27.23
C ALA A 92 -10.21 22.67 -25.91
N PHE A 93 -10.15 21.39 -25.49
CA PHE A 93 -10.70 20.94 -24.20
C PHE A 93 -9.92 21.53 -23.04
N ILE A 94 -8.58 21.51 -23.04
CA ILE A 94 -7.74 22.11 -21.99
C ILE A 94 -8.05 23.60 -21.84
N LYS A 95 -8.18 24.33 -22.96
CA LYS A 95 -8.57 25.74 -22.96
C LYS A 95 -9.95 25.93 -22.32
N ALA A 96 -10.94 25.12 -22.69
CA ALA A 96 -12.27 25.16 -22.08
C ALA A 96 -12.26 24.88 -20.58
N VAL A 97 -11.41 23.95 -20.09
CA VAL A 97 -11.20 23.70 -18.67
C VAL A 97 -10.71 24.96 -17.98
N LYS A 98 -9.68 25.62 -18.53
CA LYS A 98 -9.13 26.86 -17.95
C LYS A 98 -10.16 27.97 -17.89
N GLU A 99 -10.90 28.20 -19.00
CA GLU A 99 -11.90 29.27 -19.11
C GLU A 99 -13.09 29.05 -18.16
N ARG A 100 -13.56 27.79 -18.01
CA ARG A 100 -14.79 27.48 -17.27
C ARG A 100 -14.58 27.13 -15.81
N THR A 101 -13.37 26.74 -15.41
CA THR A 101 -13.08 26.28 -14.02
C THR A 101 -11.93 27.03 -13.36
N GLY A 102 -11.13 27.79 -14.12
CA GLY A 102 -9.90 28.42 -13.64
C GLY A 102 -8.73 27.45 -13.45
N LEU A 103 -8.95 26.13 -13.62
CA LEU A 103 -7.97 25.09 -13.37
C LEU A 103 -6.90 25.05 -14.47
N ASN A 104 -5.63 24.99 -14.10
CA ASN A 104 -4.54 24.67 -15.01
C ASN A 104 -4.44 23.15 -15.13
N LEU A 105 -4.91 22.61 -16.26
CA LEU A 105 -4.84 21.19 -16.58
C LEU A 105 -3.65 20.93 -17.49
N GLU A 106 -2.66 20.17 -17.01
CA GLU A 106 -1.48 19.79 -17.77
C GLU A 106 -1.69 18.44 -18.47
N CYS A 107 -1.48 18.38 -19.77
CA CYS A 107 -1.49 17.10 -20.51
C CYS A 107 -0.09 16.48 -20.47
N ILE A 108 0.08 15.41 -19.71
CA ILE A 108 1.39 14.77 -19.52
C ILE A 108 1.68 13.73 -20.62
N ALA A 109 2.97 13.58 -20.96
CA ALA A 109 3.47 12.54 -21.86
C ALA A 109 3.31 11.13 -21.25
N GLY A 110 3.32 10.10 -22.08
CA GLY A 110 3.19 8.70 -21.62
C GLY A 110 4.36 8.27 -20.72
N GLU A 111 5.57 8.74 -21.01
CA GLU A 111 6.75 8.49 -20.16
C GLU A 111 6.59 9.13 -18.78
N GLU A 112 6.02 10.32 -18.70
CA GLU A 112 5.77 11.02 -17.44
C GLU A 112 4.64 10.34 -16.65
N GLU A 113 3.60 9.87 -17.34
CA GLU A 113 2.53 9.07 -16.75
C GLU A 113 3.09 7.78 -16.12
N ALA A 114 4.01 7.10 -16.84
CA ALA A 114 4.70 5.91 -16.35
C ALA A 114 5.64 6.23 -15.16
N ARG A 115 6.39 7.36 -15.20
CA ARG A 115 7.27 7.82 -14.11
C ARG A 115 6.46 8.09 -12.84
N LEU A 116 5.37 8.81 -12.95
CA LEU A 116 4.51 9.11 -11.82
C LEU A 116 3.81 7.85 -11.28
N GLY A 117 3.34 6.96 -12.16
CA GLY A 117 2.83 5.64 -11.76
C GLY A 117 3.88 4.84 -10.98
N PHE A 118 5.11 4.84 -11.45
CA PHE A 118 6.25 4.24 -10.74
C PHE A 118 6.49 4.87 -9.37
N LEU A 119 6.49 6.21 -9.24
CA LEU A 119 6.69 6.88 -7.95
C LEU A 119 5.62 6.51 -6.93
N GLY A 120 4.36 6.39 -7.36
CA GLY A 120 3.27 5.93 -6.49
C GLY A 120 3.46 4.50 -6.00
N VAL A 121 4.02 3.63 -6.83
CA VAL A 121 4.29 2.24 -6.51
C VAL A 121 5.55 2.09 -5.66
N ILE A 122 6.68 2.67 -6.07
CA ILE A 122 7.98 2.45 -5.45
C ILE A 122 8.06 2.95 -4.01
N ASN A 123 7.23 3.93 -3.66
CA ASN A 123 7.12 4.49 -2.31
C ASN A 123 6.10 3.77 -1.41
N THR A 124 5.44 2.72 -1.93
CA THR A 124 4.36 2.03 -1.19
C THR A 124 4.49 0.51 -1.22
N ILE A 125 5.24 -0.05 -2.16
CA ILE A 125 5.46 -1.50 -2.32
C ILE A 125 6.92 -1.85 -2.03
N GLY A 126 7.13 -2.88 -1.21
CA GLY A 126 8.47 -3.31 -0.76
C GLY A 126 9.26 -4.15 -1.78
N LEU A 127 8.73 -4.43 -2.97
CA LEU A 127 9.42 -5.19 -4.01
C LEU A 127 10.57 -4.38 -4.62
N LYS A 128 11.66 -5.08 -5.01
CA LYS A 128 12.82 -4.46 -5.67
C LYS A 128 12.80 -4.64 -7.19
N ASP A 129 12.34 -5.81 -7.65
CA ASP A 129 12.35 -6.23 -9.05
C ASP A 129 10.94 -6.68 -9.43
N PHE A 130 10.30 -6.02 -10.37
CA PHE A 130 8.92 -6.30 -10.80
C PHE A 130 8.59 -5.57 -12.11
N ILE A 131 7.44 -5.89 -12.68
CA ILE A 131 6.88 -5.19 -13.83
C ILE A 131 5.61 -4.50 -13.40
N ILE A 132 5.54 -3.17 -13.50
CA ILE A 132 4.30 -2.42 -13.32
C ILE A 132 3.50 -2.48 -14.62
N PHE A 133 2.20 -2.64 -14.53
CA PHE A 133 1.27 -2.25 -15.57
C PHE A 133 0.17 -1.34 -14.99
N ASP A 134 -0.05 -0.20 -15.61
CA ASP A 134 -1.23 0.65 -15.37
C ASP A 134 -2.20 0.48 -16.53
N LEU A 135 -3.25 -0.29 -16.31
CA LEU A 135 -4.25 -0.57 -17.33
C LEU A 135 -5.34 0.48 -17.30
N GLY A 136 -5.21 1.43 -18.21
CA GLY A 136 -6.16 2.50 -18.45
C GLY A 136 -7.32 2.13 -19.37
N GLY A 137 -8.10 3.15 -19.74
CA GLY A 137 -9.18 3.01 -20.71
C GLY A 137 -8.68 2.99 -22.15
N ALA A 138 -7.69 3.83 -22.45
CA ALA A 138 -7.16 4.04 -23.80
C ALA A 138 -5.79 3.41 -24.04
N SER A 139 -4.96 3.33 -23.01
CA SER A 139 -3.59 2.83 -23.05
C SER A 139 -3.29 1.90 -21.88
N THR A 140 -2.16 1.22 -21.95
CA THR A 140 -1.57 0.45 -20.85
C THR A 140 -0.09 0.81 -20.76
N GLU A 141 0.30 1.45 -19.68
CA GLU A 141 1.68 1.76 -19.38
C GLU A 141 2.34 0.52 -18.77
N VAL A 142 3.49 0.09 -19.29
CA VAL A 142 4.26 -1.05 -18.79
C VAL A 142 5.67 -0.60 -18.47
N THR A 143 6.10 -0.82 -17.21
CA THR A 143 7.39 -0.37 -16.71
C THR A 143 8.14 -1.53 -16.05
N LEU A 144 9.36 -1.80 -16.53
CA LEU A 144 10.30 -2.73 -15.90
C LEU A 144 11.09 -2.01 -14.81
N VAL A 145 10.98 -2.51 -13.60
CA VAL A 145 11.71 -2.02 -12.43
C VAL A 145 12.73 -3.08 -11.98
N LYS A 146 13.98 -2.67 -11.78
CA LYS A 146 15.04 -3.48 -11.17
C LYS A 146 15.78 -2.64 -10.12
N ASN A 147 16.08 -3.25 -8.99
CA ASN A 147 16.73 -2.58 -7.85
C ASN A 147 16.06 -1.25 -7.49
N ARG A 148 14.72 -1.20 -7.57
CA ARG A 148 13.90 0.00 -7.31
C ARG A 148 14.13 1.18 -8.28
N HIS A 149 14.63 0.91 -9.49
CA HIS A 149 14.81 1.91 -10.55
C HIS A 149 14.12 1.48 -11.83
N ILE A 150 13.61 2.44 -12.59
CA ILE A 150 13.07 2.20 -13.93
C ILE A 150 14.22 1.77 -14.85
N VAL A 151 14.06 0.63 -15.50
CA VAL A 151 14.99 0.14 -16.54
C VAL A 151 14.45 0.44 -17.93
N LYS A 152 13.15 0.18 -18.13
CA LYS A 152 12.42 0.47 -19.38
C LYS A 152 10.97 0.77 -19.07
N ALA A 153 10.37 1.63 -19.87
CA ALA A 153 8.95 1.94 -19.84
C ALA A 153 8.40 2.06 -21.26
N VAL A 154 7.14 1.74 -21.44
CA VAL A 154 6.40 1.91 -22.70
C VAL A 154 4.93 2.15 -22.41
N SER A 155 4.30 2.98 -23.23
CA SER A 155 2.84 3.13 -23.30
C SER A 155 2.32 2.33 -24.50
N LEU A 156 1.57 1.26 -24.24
CA LEU A 156 0.94 0.44 -25.25
C LEU A 156 -0.40 1.08 -25.64
N PRO A 157 -0.73 1.23 -26.95
CA PRO A 157 -1.99 1.83 -27.40
C PRO A 157 -3.17 0.84 -27.29
N ILE A 158 -3.24 0.10 -26.20
CA ILE A 158 -4.29 -0.86 -25.86
C ILE A 158 -4.81 -0.57 -24.45
N GLY A 159 -6.10 -0.35 -24.32
CA GLY A 159 -6.77 -0.12 -23.05
C GLY A 159 -8.14 -0.79 -23.02
N ALA A 160 -8.75 -0.87 -21.84
CA ALA A 160 -10.01 -1.59 -21.66
C ALA A 160 -11.17 -1.02 -22.51
N LEU A 161 -11.31 0.31 -22.57
CA LEU A 161 -12.33 0.98 -23.40
C LEU A 161 -12.03 0.84 -24.90
N THR A 162 -10.76 1.04 -25.28
CA THR A 162 -10.34 0.94 -26.68
C THR A 162 -10.65 -0.42 -27.27
N LEU A 163 -10.22 -1.48 -26.59
CA LEU A 163 -10.42 -2.84 -27.06
C LEU A 163 -11.90 -3.23 -27.07
N THR A 164 -12.64 -2.84 -26.05
CA THR A 164 -14.10 -3.09 -26.00
C THR A 164 -14.78 -2.40 -27.17
N GLY A 165 -14.56 -1.12 -27.40
CA GLY A 165 -15.16 -0.37 -28.50
C GLY A 165 -14.75 -0.87 -29.89
N THR A 166 -13.55 -1.45 -30.04
CA THR A 166 -13.05 -1.96 -31.32
C THR A 166 -13.59 -3.36 -31.65
N TYR A 167 -13.68 -4.25 -30.66
CA TYR A 167 -13.89 -5.67 -30.90
C TYR A 167 -15.27 -6.16 -30.46
N GLN A 168 -15.95 -5.52 -29.52
CA GLN A 168 -17.28 -5.90 -29.08
C GLN A 168 -18.35 -5.18 -29.90
N LYS A 169 -19.21 -5.94 -30.58
CA LYS A 169 -20.31 -5.39 -31.40
C LYS A 169 -21.68 -5.46 -30.74
N GLY A 170 -21.86 -6.39 -29.84
CA GLY A 170 -23.10 -6.61 -29.08
C GLY A 170 -22.86 -6.59 -27.58
N ASP A 171 -23.87 -7.02 -26.80
CA ASP A 171 -23.77 -7.09 -25.33
C ASP A 171 -22.81 -8.15 -24.84
N GLU A 172 -22.51 -9.15 -25.65
CA GLU A 172 -21.62 -10.26 -25.37
C GLU A 172 -20.57 -10.38 -26.47
N TYR A 173 -19.37 -10.85 -26.09
CA TYR A 173 -18.34 -11.18 -27.06
C TYR A 173 -18.62 -12.54 -27.71
N THR A 174 -18.59 -12.59 -29.01
CA THR A 174 -18.51 -13.86 -29.73
C THR A 174 -17.10 -14.47 -29.59
N PRO A 175 -16.95 -15.81 -29.71
CA PRO A 175 -15.63 -16.46 -29.71
C PRO A 175 -14.66 -15.86 -30.74
N LYS A 176 -15.15 -15.48 -31.90
CA LYS A 176 -14.37 -14.84 -32.98
C LYS A 176 -13.90 -13.43 -32.63
N GLU A 177 -14.69 -12.66 -31.90
CA GLU A 177 -14.32 -11.32 -31.41
C GLU A 177 -13.25 -11.43 -30.33
N LEU A 178 -13.41 -12.35 -29.36
CA LEU A 178 -12.41 -12.64 -28.33
C LEU A 178 -11.08 -13.06 -28.96
N GLU A 179 -11.11 -13.97 -29.92
CA GLU A 179 -9.91 -14.43 -30.63
C GLU A 179 -9.17 -13.25 -31.33
N LYS A 180 -9.92 -12.41 -32.06
CA LYS A 180 -9.36 -11.23 -32.72
C LYS A 180 -8.74 -10.24 -31.74
N MET A 181 -9.45 -9.95 -30.65
CA MET A 181 -8.95 -9.08 -29.58
C MET A 181 -7.68 -9.64 -28.95
N THR A 182 -7.67 -10.92 -28.57
CA THR A 182 -6.49 -11.60 -28.01
C THR A 182 -5.30 -11.56 -28.96
N LYS A 183 -5.50 -11.84 -30.26
CA LYS A 183 -4.44 -11.75 -31.28
C LYS A 183 -3.86 -10.32 -31.39
N ALA A 184 -4.71 -9.30 -31.32
CA ALA A 184 -4.26 -7.92 -31.38
C ALA A 184 -3.44 -7.55 -30.14
N VAL A 185 -3.94 -7.87 -28.94
CA VAL A 185 -3.21 -7.66 -27.67
C VAL A 185 -1.85 -8.35 -27.71
N LYS A 186 -1.83 -9.63 -28.06
CA LYS A 186 -0.62 -10.43 -28.16
C LYS A 186 0.39 -9.85 -29.15
N LYS A 187 -0.08 -9.36 -30.31
CA LYS A 187 0.78 -8.71 -31.30
C LYS A 187 1.45 -7.47 -30.72
N THR A 188 0.68 -6.58 -30.09
CA THR A 188 1.18 -5.35 -29.49
C THR A 188 2.21 -5.61 -28.38
N ILE A 189 1.95 -6.58 -27.48
CA ILE A 189 2.88 -6.91 -26.41
C ILE A 189 4.20 -7.52 -26.96
N LYS A 190 4.11 -8.36 -28.02
CA LYS A 190 5.29 -9.00 -28.64
C LYS A 190 6.25 -8.03 -29.33
N GLU A 191 5.83 -6.84 -29.70
CA GLU A 191 6.71 -5.81 -30.21
C GLU A 191 7.77 -5.36 -29.17
N HIS A 192 7.53 -5.68 -27.90
CA HIS A 192 8.41 -5.35 -26.78
C HIS A 192 9.14 -6.59 -26.24
N THR A 193 10.13 -7.08 -26.98
CA THR A 193 10.89 -8.30 -26.69
C THR A 193 11.58 -8.33 -25.33
N TRP A 194 11.85 -7.18 -24.73
CA TRP A 194 12.42 -7.05 -23.39
C TRP A 194 11.48 -7.54 -22.26
N LEU A 195 10.18 -7.73 -22.53
CA LEU A 195 9.22 -8.33 -21.59
C LEU A 195 9.21 -9.86 -21.64
N GLN A 196 9.77 -10.47 -22.70
CA GLN A 196 9.64 -11.90 -22.92
C GLN A 196 10.39 -12.71 -21.86
N ASN A 197 9.68 -13.64 -21.21
CA ASN A 197 10.26 -14.60 -20.24
C ASN A 197 11.08 -13.97 -19.10
N ILE A 198 10.77 -12.74 -18.70
CA ILE A 198 11.52 -12.04 -17.65
C ILE A 198 11.28 -12.61 -16.24
N LYS A 199 10.17 -13.34 -16.05
CA LYS A 199 9.82 -14.09 -14.81
C LYS A 199 9.73 -13.25 -13.54
N LEU A 200 9.53 -11.93 -13.64
CA LEU A 200 9.31 -11.05 -12.50
C LEU A 200 7.81 -10.97 -12.18
N PRO A 201 7.43 -10.69 -10.91
CA PRO A 201 6.04 -10.47 -10.55
C PRO A 201 5.44 -9.32 -11.35
N LEU A 202 4.17 -9.45 -11.76
CA LEU A 202 3.39 -8.36 -12.28
C LEU A 202 2.83 -7.53 -11.12
N LEU A 203 2.93 -6.22 -11.22
CA LEU A 203 2.29 -5.29 -10.29
C LEU A 203 1.27 -4.46 -11.06
N GLY A 204 -0.01 -4.75 -10.80
CA GLY A 204 -1.12 -4.08 -11.48
C GLY A 204 -1.64 -2.90 -10.71
N ILE A 205 -1.68 -1.74 -11.35
CA ILE A 205 -2.39 -0.56 -10.85
C ILE A 205 -3.61 -0.25 -11.76
N GLY A 206 -4.41 0.69 -11.35
CA GLY A 206 -5.62 1.03 -12.11
C GLY A 206 -6.86 0.24 -11.70
N GLY A 207 -7.92 0.42 -12.46
CA GLY A 207 -9.25 -0.08 -12.11
C GLY A 207 -9.41 -1.57 -12.34
N THR A 208 -8.83 -2.11 -13.39
CA THR A 208 -8.92 -3.55 -13.71
C THR A 208 -8.23 -4.38 -12.64
N ALA A 209 -6.99 -4.07 -12.28
CA ALA A 209 -6.25 -4.78 -11.23
C ALA A 209 -7.00 -4.77 -9.89
N ARG A 210 -7.59 -3.62 -9.51
CA ARG A 210 -8.41 -3.52 -8.29
C ARG A 210 -9.67 -4.36 -8.33
N ASN A 211 -10.35 -4.48 -9.48
CA ASN A 211 -11.52 -5.34 -9.59
C ASN A 211 -11.14 -6.82 -9.50
N ILE A 212 -10.03 -7.24 -10.11
CA ILE A 212 -9.48 -8.60 -9.96
C ILE A 212 -9.29 -8.95 -8.48
N ALA A 213 -8.59 -8.09 -7.73
CA ALA A 213 -8.37 -8.30 -6.30
C ALA A 213 -9.67 -8.35 -5.50
N LYS A 214 -10.63 -7.45 -5.76
CA LYS A 214 -11.93 -7.45 -5.08
C LYS A 214 -12.71 -8.73 -5.31
N ILE A 215 -12.77 -9.22 -6.55
CA ILE A 215 -13.45 -10.46 -6.89
C ILE A 215 -12.84 -11.63 -6.11
N ASP A 216 -11.52 -11.74 -6.10
CA ASP A 216 -10.80 -12.79 -5.39
C ASP A 216 -10.99 -12.71 -3.88
N GLN A 217 -10.84 -11.53 -3.29
CA GLN A 217 -11.08 -11.31 -1.86
C GLN A 217 -12.50 -11.69 -1.43
N ARG A 218 -13.51 -11.39 -2.25
CA ARG A 218 -14.90 -11.77 -1.97
C ARG A 218 -15.11 -13.28 -2.06
N LYS A 219 -14.52 -13.95 -3.06
CA LYS A 219 -14.57 -15.42 -3.18
C LYS A 219 -13.96 -16.11 -1.95
N LEU A 220 -12.85 -15.57 -1.41
CA LEU A 220 -12.13 -16.14 -0.28
C LEU A 220 -12.64 -15.68 1.10
N SER A 221 -13.61 -14.79 1.18
CA SER A 221 -13.98 -14.12 2.45
C SER A 221 -12.73 -13.60 3.17
N TYR A 222 -11.89 -12.89 2.42
CA TYR A 222 -10.58 -12.41 2.88
C TYR A 222 -10.75 -11.39 4.01
N PRO A 223 -10.01 -11.49 5.13
CA PRO A 223 -10.28 -10.70 6.33
C PRO A 223 -9.85 -9.24 6.25
N ILE A 224 -9.02 -8.87 5.27
CA ILE A 224 -8.56 -7.49 5.04
C ILE A 224 -9.21 -6.98 3.75
N THR A 225 -9.91 -5.84 3.82
CA THR A 225 -10.57 -5.24 2.66
C THR A 225 -9.65 -4.36 1.81
N LYS A 226 -8.46 -4.05 2.31
CA LYS A 226 -7.43 -3.30 1.61
C LYS A 226 -6.97 -4.06 0.36
N LEU A 227 -6.87 -3.37 -0.77
CA LEU A 227 -6.44 -3.96 -2.04
C LEU A 227 -4.94 -3.75 -2.29
N HIS A 228 -4.38 -2.71 -1.69
CA HIS A 228 -2.97 -2.37 -1.86
C HIS A 228 -2.09 -3.48 -1.29
N ASN A 229 -1.14 -3.95 -2.08
CA ASN A 229 -0.24 -5.07 -1.78
C ASN A 229 -0.94 -6.43 -1.61
N TYR A 230 -2.10 -6.61 -2.27
CA TYR A 230 -2.78 -7.90 -2.33
C TYR A 230 -2.13 -8.79 -3.38
N GLU A 231 -1.78 -10.00 -3.01
CA GLU A 231 -1.13 -10.97 -3.89
C GLU A 231 -2.12 -12.01 -4.41
N LEU A 232 -2.09 -12.22 -5.72
CA LEU A 232 -2.94 -13.16 -6.43
C LEU A 232 -2.10 -14.08 -7.32
N PRO A 233 -2.11 -15.40 -7.13
CA PRO A 233 -1.44 -16.34 -8.03
C PRO A 233 -2.21 -16.49 -9.35
N TYR A 234 -1.48 -16.81 -10.44
CA TYR A 234 -2.03 -16.91 -11.79
C TYR A 234 -3.24 -17.85 -11.89
N HIS A 235 -3.23 -19.00 -11.22
CA HIS A 235 -4.34 -19.95 -11.30
C HIS A 235 -5.66 -19.34 -10.84
N ARG A 236 -5.67 -18.56 -9.74
CA ARG A 236 -6.88 -17.86 -9.26
C ARG A 236 -7.29 -16.72 -10.19
N PHE A 237 -6.32 -16.02 -10.77
CA PHE A 237 -6.60 -15.03 -11.81
C PHE A 237 -7.28 -15.69 -13.02
N HIS A 238 -6.77 -16.84 -13.48
CA HIS A 238 -7.32 -17.57 -14.62
C HIS A 238 -8.74 -18.06 -14.34
N GLU A 239 -9.05 -18.55 -13.14
CA GLU A 239 -10.42 -18.88 -12.72
C GLU A 239 -11.37 -17.68 -12.80
N ILE A 240 -10.91 -16.49 -12.41
CA ILE A 240 -11.69 -15.26 -12.54
C ILE A 240 -11.93 -14.92 -14.02
N LEU A 241 -10.89 -15.01 -14.85
CA LEU A 241 -10.96 -14.72 -16.27
C LEU A 241 -12.00 -15.61 -16.97
N GLU A 242 -11.94 -16.92 -16.75
CA GLU A 242 -12.88 -17.88 -17.38
C GLU A 242 -14.30 -17.69 -16.86
N ASP A 243 -14.49 -17.47 -15.55
CA ASP A 243 -15.78 -17.17 -14.97
C ASP A 243 -16.43 -15.90 -15.56
N VAL A 244 -15.65 -14.85 -15.75
CA VAL A 244 -16.12 -13.56 -16.29
C VAL A 244 -16.40 -13.64 -17.79
N LYS A 245 -15.57 -14.34 -18.57
CA LYS A 245 -15.76 -14.52 -20.02
C LYS A 245 -17.07 -15.24 -20.36
N GLY A 246 -17.45 -16.22 -19.55
CA GLY A 246 -18.68 -17.01 -19.75
C GLY A 246 -19.97 -16.31 -19.36
N LYS A 247 -19.95 -15.03 -18.96
CA LYS A 247 -21.14 -14.32 -18.44
C LYS A 247 -21.59 -13.17 -19.35
N SER A 248 -22.92 -13.03 -19.47
CA SER A 248 -23.54 -11.86 -20.09
C SER A 248 -23.23 -10.58 -19.30
N LEU A 249 -23.41 -9.42 -19.90
CA LEU A 249 -23.20 -8.12 -19.24
C LEU A 249 -24.01 -8.01 -17.94
N GLU A 250 -25.28 -8.40 -17.97
CA GLU A 250 -26.14 -8.36 -16.77
C GLU A 250 -25.68 -9.33 -15.67
N ALA A 251 -25.17 -10.50 -16.05
CA ALA A 251 -24.58 -11.44 -15.10
C ALA A 251 -23.25 -10.90 -14.52
N ARG A 252 -22.41 -10.23 -15.34
CA ARG A 252 -21.17 -9.59 -14.89
C ARG A 252 -21.43 -8.47 -13.88
N LYS A 253 -22.48 -7.65 -14.07
CA LYS A 253 -22.88 -6.61 -13.11
C LYS A 253 -23.20 -7.15 -11.70
N LYS A 254 -23.56 -8.44 -11.60
CA LYS A 254 -23.89 -9.13 -10.34
C LYS A 254 -22.69 -9.84 -9.69
N ILE A 255 -21.54 -9.84 -10.33
CA ILE A 255 -20.33 -10.47 -9.75
C ILE A 255 -19.90 -9.69 -8.51
N SER A 256 -19.85 -10.37 -7.38
CA SER A 256 -19.38 -9.75 -6.12
C SER A 256 -17.93 -9.30 -6.24
N GLY A 257 -17.68 -8.02 -5.99
CA GLY A 257 -16.35 -7.41 -6.13
C GLY A 257 -16.12 -6.70 -7.46
N LEU A 258 -16.90 -6.97 -8.50
CA LEU A 258 -16.83 -6.23 -9.76
C LEU A 258 -17.68 -4.96 -9.67
N SER A 259 -17.07 -3.81 -9.99
CA SER A 259 -17.79 -2.54 -10.05
C SER A 259 -18.68 -2.50 -11.29
N SER A 260 -19.95 -2.10 -11.14
CA SER A 260 -20.93 -2.08 -12.24
C SER A 260 -20.51 -1.19 -13.41
N ASP A 261 -19.81 -0.08 -13.12
CA ASP A 261 -19.26 0.86 -14.10
C ASP A 261 -18.11 0.29 -14.94
N ARG A 262 -17.68 -0.96 -14.66
CA ARG A 262 -16.61 -1.66 -15.38
C ARG A 262 -17.03 -3.01 -15.95
N ALA A 263 -18.25 -3.43 -15.70
CA ALA A 263 -18.74 -4.74 -16.15
C ALA A 263 -18.69 -4.92 -17.67
N ASP A 264 -18.84 -3.84 -18.42
CA ASP A 264 -18.76 -3.79 -19.88
C ASP A 264 -17.32 -3.97 -20.42
N ILE A 265 -16.33 -3.37 -19.76
CA ILE A 265 -14.93 -3.30 -20.23
C ILE A 265 -14.02 -4.33 -19.57
N ILE A 266 -14.52 -5.10 -18.60
CA ILE A 266 -13.66 -5.96 -17.77
C ILE A 266 -12.99 -7.09 -18.58
N ILE A 267 -13.70 -7.68 -19.56
CA ILE A 267 -13.16 -8.78 -20.38
C ILE A 267 -11.92 -8.32 -21.14
N ALA A 268 -11.98 -7.14 -21.77
CA ALA A 268 -10.83 -6.57 -22.46
C ALA A 268 -9.64 -6.35 -21.51
N GLY A 269 -9.92 -5.81 -20.33
CA GLY A 269 -8.90 -5.63 -19.29
C GLY A 269 -8.27 -6.94 -18.82
N LEU A 270 -9.08 -7.97 -18.56
CA LEU A 270 -8.59 -9.30 -18.17
C LEU A 270 -7.76 -9.94 -19.29
N THR A 271 -8.13 -9.75 -20.57
CA THR A 271 -7.38 -10.28 -21.72
C THR A 271 -5.98 -9.65 -21.80
N ILE A 272 -5.85 -8.33 -21.56
CA ILE A 272 -4.53 -7.68 -21.51
C ILE A 272 -3.68 -8.27 -20.39
N VAL A 273 -4.26 -8.44 -19.19
CA VAL A 273 -3.52 -8.98 -18.04
C VAL A 273 -3.08 -10.42 -18.28
N ASP A 274 -3.93 -11.25 -18.89
CA ASP A 274 -3.61 -12.65 -19.22
C ASP A 274 -2.44 -12.74 -20.22
N GLU A 275 -2.46 -11.95 -21.28
CA GLU A 275 -1.37 -11.92 -22.26
C GLU A 275 -0.07 -11.38 -21.68
N LEU A 276 -0.12 -10.44 -20.71
CA LEU A 276 1.06 -10.01 -19.96
C LEU A 276 1.60 -11.13 -19.09
N PHE A 277 0.74 -11.85 -18.34
CA PHE A 277 1.16 -13.03 -17.57
C PHE A 277 1.90 -14.04 -18.41
N ASN A 278 1.30 -14.39 -19.56
CA ASN A 278 1.84 -15.40 -20.47
C ASN A 278 3.18 -14.95 -21.10
N TYR A 279 3.28 -13.68 -21.52
CA TYR A 279 4.46 -13.18 -22.22
C TYR A 279 5.65 -12.97 -21.27
N VAL A 280 5.38 -12.45 -20.08
CA VAL A 280 6.36 -12.26 -18.99
C VAL A 280 6.77 -13.61 -18.37
N ASN A 281 5.93 -14.64 -18.50
CA ASN A 281 6.10 -15.96 -17.89
C ASN A 281 6.22 -15.88 -16.36
N THR A 282 5.28 -15.23 -15.73
CA THR A 282 5.21 -15.08 -14.27
C THR A 282 4.00 -15.81 -13.68
N LYS A 283 4.00 -15.98 -12.36
CA LYS A 283 2.91 -16.71 -11.65
C LYS A 283 2.21 -15.83 -10.61
N THR A 284 2.63 -14.59 -10.43
CA THR A 284 2.14 -13.73 -9.35
C THR A 284 1.74 -12.37 -9.87
N LEU A 285 0.55 -11.93 -9.49
CA LEU A 285 0.06 -10.57 -9.60
C LEU A 285 0.02 -9.93 -8.22
N VAL A 286 0.68 -8.80 -8.04
CA VAL A 286 0.53 -7.92 -6.88
C VAL A 286 -0.36 -6.75 -7.27
N VAL A 287 -1.35 -6.41 -6.46
CA VAL A 287 -2.26 -5.29 -6.77
C VAL A 287 -1.84 -4.04 -6.03
N GLY A 288 -1.46 -3.01 -6.77
CA GLY A 288 -1.16 -1.67 -6.27
C GLY A 288 -2.43 -0.85 -6.05
N GLY A 289 -2.61 -0.33 -4.83
CA GLY A 289 -3.65 0.67 -4.55
C GLY A 289 -3.24 2.09 -4.92
N CYS A 290 -1.92 2.31 -4.99
CA CYS A 290 -1.26 3.58 -5.30
C CYS A 290 -0.78 3.59 -6.75
N GLY A 291 -0.86 4.74 -7.41
CA GLY A 291 -0.48 4.91 -8.82
C GLY A 291 -0.21 6.38 -9.12
N LEU A 292 -0.68 6.88 -10.27
CA LEU A 292 -0.41 8.24 -10.77
C LEU A 292 -0.67 9.34 -9.72
N ARG A 293 -1.78 9.29 -9.00
CA ARG A 293 -2.12 10.31 -7.98
C ARG A 293 -1.14 10.34 -6.82
N GLU A 294 -0.81 9.17 -6.30
CA GLU A 294 0.18 9.03 -5.23
C GLU A 294 1.57 9.39 -5.77
N GLY A 295 1.85 9.13 -7.04
CA GLY A 295 3.05 9.61 -7.72
C GLY A 295 3.15 11.12 -7.76
N LEU A 296 2.08 11.82 -8.14
CA LEU A 296 2.00 13.29 -8.08
C LEU A 296 2.25 13.81 -6.66
N PHE A 297 1.71 13.10 -5.65
CA PHE A 297 1.95 13.44 -4.26
C PHE A 297 3.41 13.24 -3.89
N TYR A 298 4.02 12.08 -4.18
CA TYR A 298 5.42 11.81 -3.82
C TYR A 298 6.42 12.66 -4.59
N ASP A 299 6.11 13.03 -5.82
CA ASP A 299 6.90 13.99 -6.61
C ASP A 299 6.93 15.36 -5.90
N TYR A 300 5.76 15.88 -5.56
CA TYR A 300 5.65 17.12 -4.78
C TYR A 300 6.28 17.00 -3.38
N TYR A 301 6.06 15.89 -2.71
CA TYR A 301 6.55 15.65 -1.35
C TYR A 301 8.08 15.53 -1.32
N GLY A 302 8.66 14.86 -2.30
CA GLY A 302 10.11 14.75 -2.48
C GLY A 302 10.78 16.10 -2.64
N GLU A 303 10.24 16.95 -3.51
CA GLU A 303 10.75 18.30 -3.75
C GLU A 303 10.69 19.18 -2.49
N ASN A 304 9.63 19.10 -1.71
CA ASN A 304 9.35 20.06 -0.63
C ASN A 304 9.76 19.57 0.77
N TYR A 305 9.86 18.25 0.99
CA TYR A 305 10.02 17.66 2.33
C TYR A 305 11.13 16.60 2.43
N LEU A 306 11.65 16.06 1.31
CA LEU A 306 12.70 15.05 1.30
C LEU A 306 14.01 15.52 0.62
N GLY A 307 14.22 16.83 0.54
CA GLY A 307 15.46 17.39 -0.02
C GLY A 307 15.67 17.12 -1.50
N GLY A 308 14.59 16.97 -2.27
CA GLY A 308 14.62 16.71 -3.72
C GLY A 308 14.59 15.23 -4.11
N ASN A 309 14.67 14.30 -3.15
CA ASN A 309 14.54 12.86 -3.45
C ASN A 309 13.07 12.41 -3.35
N SER A 310 12.49 12.04 -4.49
CA SER A 310 11.11 11.55 -4.54
C SER A 310 10.97 10.06 -4.22
N ILE A 311 12.06 9.34 -3.92
CA ILE A 311 12.06 7.91 -3.56
C ILE A 311 12.44 7.74 -2.09
N ILE A 312 11.56 7.12 -1.32
CA ILE A 312 11.76 6.83 0.11
C ILE A 312 12.60 5.57 0.26
N ASP A 313 13.70 5.64 1.02
CA ASP A 313 14.61 4.51 1.21
C ASP A 313 13.97 3.39 2.04
N ASP A 314 13.53 3.68 3.24
CA ASP A 314 12.80 2.72 4.10
C ASP A 314 11.31 3.07 4.15
N ILE A 315 10.56 2.45 3.25
CA ILE A 315 9.11 2.65 3.10
C ILE A 315 8.37 2.31 4.40
N LEU A 316 8.76 1.22 5.06
CA LEU A 316 8.05 0.74 6.25
C LEU A 316 8.23 1.71 7.42
N VAL A 317 9.47 2.07 7.72
CA VAL A 317 9.77 3.01 8.82
C VAL A 317 9.12 4.35 8.54
N HIS A 318 9.29 4.90 7.32
CA HIS A 318 8.69 6.18 6.94
C HIS A 318 7.16 6.17 7.09
N SER A 319 6.49 5.12 6.60
CA SER A 319 5.02 5.04 6.69
C SER A 319 4.53 4.83 8.11
N ALA A 320 5.24 4.04 8.94
CA ALA A 320 4.90 3.84 10.35
C ALA A 320 5.07 5.12 11.17
N GLU A 321 6.19 5.85 10.98
CA GLU A 321 6.41 7.16 11.60
C GLU A 321 5.35 8.16 11.14
N ASN A 322 5.00 8.18 9.85
CA ASN A 322 3.95 9.05 9.32
C ASN A 322 2.58 8.74 9.95
N VAL A 323 2.22 7.46 10.08
CA VAL A 323 0.98 7.03 10.75
C VAL A 323 0.99 7.50 12.20
N LEU A 324 2.08 7.28 12.94
CA LEU A 324 2.21 7.74 14.32
C LEU A 324 2.07 9.26 14.43
N LEU A 325 2.86 10.02 13.68
CA LEU A 325 2.89 11.49 13.72
C LEU A 325 1.58 12.14 13.25
N SER A 326 0.83 11.50 12.36
CA SER A 326 -0.49 11.99 11.94
C SER A 326 -1.53 11.92 13.06
N MET A 327 -1.29 11.10 14.08
CA MET A 327 -2.19 10.87 15.21
C MET A 327 -1.65 11.45 16.52
N THR A 328 -0.32 11.51 16.70
CA THR A 328 0.33 11.92 17.95
C THR A 328 1.49 12.89 17.65
N LYS A 329 1.66 13.94 18.45
CA LYS A 329 2.77 14.89 18.24
C LYS A 329 4.03 14.54 19.03
N HIS A 330 3.95 13.72 20.08
CA HIS A 330 5.00 13.62 21.11
C HIS A 330 5.54 12.19 21.34
N GLU A 331 4.97 11.18 20.73
CA GLU A 331 5.29 9.77 21.04
C GLU A 331 6.43 9.18 20.19
N LEU A 332 6.91 9.89 19.16
CA LEU A 332 7.90 9.34 18.22
C LEU A 332 9.23 8.97 18.91
N VAL A 333 9.67 9.77 19.88
CA VAL A 333 10.94 9.52 20.60
C VAL A 333 10.84 8.23 21.40
N HIS A 334 9.76 8.06 22.18
CA HIS A 334 9.48 6.83 22.93
C HIS A 334 9.35 5.63 21.97
N ALA A 335 8.53 5.74 20.92
CA ALA A 335 8.32 4.65 19.97
C ALA A 335 9.63 4.19 19.28
N LYS A 336 10.51 5.12 18.89
CA LYS A 336 11.84 4.79 18.36
C LYS A 336 12.72 4.10 19.40
N TYR A 337 12.65 4.54 20.64
CA TYR A 337 13.43 3.96 21.73
C TYR A 337 12.96 2.53 22.02
N ILE A 338 11.66 2.28 22.17
CA ILE A 338 11.11 0.93 22.31
C ILE A 338 11.50 0.05 21.13
N THR A 339 11.39 0.56 19.89
CA THR A 339 11.79 -0.18 18.69
C THR A 339 13.27 -0.58 18.74
N LYS A 340 14.16 0.32 19.20
CA LYS A 340 15.58 0.03 19.37
C LYS A 340 15.82 -1.08 20.41
N LEU A 341 15.18 -1.00 21.57
CA LEU A 341 15.30 -2.03 22.61
C LEU A 341 14.75 -3.37 22.12
N ALA A 342 13.57 -3.38 21.49
CA ALA A 342 12.94 -4.58 20.95
C ALA A 342 13.81 -5.25 19.87
N THR A 343 14.38 -4.49 18.96
CA THR A 343 15.27 -5.03 17.91
C THR A 343 16.60 -5.51 18.46
N THR A 344 17.15 -4.88 19.49
CA THR A 344 18.34 -5.36 20.20
C THR A 344 18.07 -6.72 20.86
N LEU A 345 16.94 -6.86 21.53
CA LEU A 345 16.53 -8.13 22.14
C LEU A 345 16.24 -9.20 21.08
N TYR A 346 15.60 -8.82 19.96
CA TYR A 346 15.35 -9.71 18.83
C TYR A 346 16.67 -10.29 18.30
N ASP A 347 17.63 -9.43 17.97
CA ASP A 347 18.90 -9.85 17.40
C ASP A 347 19.69 -10.76 18.39
N ALA A 348 19.66 -10.44 19.71
CA ALA A 348 20.34 -11.22 20.73
C ALA A 348 19.66 -12.56 21.07
N LEU A 349 18.33 -12.66 20.90
CA LEU A 349 17.55 -13.88 21.17
C LEU A 349 17.30 -14.73 19.91
N GLU A 350 17.93 -14.39 18.77
CA GLU A 350 17.83 -15.13 17.51
C GLU A 350 18.00 -16.65 17.69
N PRO A 351 18.97 -17.19 18.46
CA PRO A 351 19.13 -18.62 18.66
C PRO A 351 17.91 -19.32 19.29
N LEU A 352 17.03 -18.57 19.98
CA LEU A 352 15.84 -19.09 20.66
C LEU A 352 14.56 -18.97 19.84
N HIS A 353 14.39 -17.88 19.10
CA HIS A 353 13.19 -17.69 18.27
C HIS A 353 13.39 -18.15 16.81
N LYS A 354 14.61 -18.15 16.28
CA LYS A 354 14.96 -18.61 14.93
C LYS A 354 14.12 -17.97 13.82
N ALA A 355 13.72 -16.73 14.02
CA ALA A 355 12.86 -16.01 13.08
C ALA A 355 13.63 -15.50 11.88
N ASP A 356 12.98 -15.49 10.73
CA ASP A 356 13.46 -14.86 9.49
C ASP A 356 13.56 -13.32 9.66
N LYS A 357 14.46 -12.69 8.90
CA LYS A 357 14.67 -11.22 8.91
C LYS A 357 13.40 -10.41 8.61
N ASN A 358 12.44 -10.98 7.88
CA ASN A 358 11.16 -10.33 7.61
C ASN A 358 10.36 -10.08 8.90
N PHE A 359 10.42 -10.99 9.88
CA PHE A 359 9.74 -10.81 11.16
C PHE A 359 10.37 -9.72 12.03
N ARG A 360 11.68 -9.41 11.82
CA ARG A 360 12.30 -8.24 12.43
C ARG A 360 11.66 -6.94 11.94
N ARG A 361 11.28 -6.87 10.67
CA ARG A 361 10.55 -5.72 10.11
C ARG A 361 9.15 -5.59 10.72
N CYS A 362 8.48 -6.72 10.93
CA CYS A 362 7.19 -6.73 11.62
C CYS A 362 7.30 -6.21 13.07
N LEU A 363 8.39 -6.57 13.76
CA LEU A 363 8.66 -6.07 15.11
C LEU A 363 8.97 -4.57 15.12
N ILE A 364 9.67 -4.04 14.11
CA ILE A 364 9.89 -2.59 13.94
C ILE A 364 8.56 -1.86 13.79
N ALA A 365 7.67 -2.34 12.93
CA ALA A 365 6.35 -1.75 12.75
C ALA A 365 5.52 -1.80 14.03
N ALA A 366 5.57 -2.93 14.74
CA ALA A 366 4.89 -3.10 16.01
C ALA A 366 5.45 -2.16 17.10
N GLY A 367 6.78 -2.04 17.19
CA GLY A 367 7.43 -1.14 18.16
C GLY A 367 7.12 0.33 17.91
N LEU A 368 7.09 0.77 16.64
CA LEU A 368 6.73 2.15 16.29
C LEU A 368 5.25 2.46 16.58
N LEU A 369 4.36 1.46 16.53
CA LEU A 369 2.92 1.65 16.61
C LEU A 369 2.25 0.98 17.83
N HIS A 370 3.04 0.47 18.81
CA HIS A 370 2.51 -0.30 19.94
C HIS A 370 1.45 0.47 20.74
N ASP A 371 1.64 1.76 20.91
CA ASP A 371 0.79 2.66 21.71
C ASP A 371 -0.27 3.43 20.92
N ILE A 372 -0.33 3.26 19.59
CA ILE A 372 -1.23 4.05 18.74
C ILE A 372 -2.71 3.95 19.17
N GLY A 373 -3.09 2.83 19.78
CA GLY A 373 -4.45 2.59 20.26
C GLY A 373 -4.87 3.44 21.45
N LYS A 374 -3.92 4.03 22.20
CA LYS A 374 -4.19 4.99 23.28
C LYS A 374 -4.97 6.22 22.77
N ARG A 375 -4.90 6.50 21.45
CA ARG A 375 -5.69 7.55 20.80
C ARG A 375 -7.20 7.28 20.77
N VAL A 376 -7.59 6.04 20.81
CA VAL A 376 -9.01 5.65 20.93
C VAL A 376 -9.40 5.63 22.40
N ASN A 377 -8.67 4.84 23.20
CA ASN A 377 -8.89 4.76 24.65
C ASN A 377 -7.65 4.14 25.31
N TYR A 378 -7.32 4.59 26.51
CA TYR A 378 -6.25 4.00 27.33
C TYR A 378 -6.57 2.53 27.66
N TYR A 379 -7.80 2.22 28.05
CA TYR A 379 -8.22 0.86 28.33
C TYR A 379 -8.30 0.04 27.04
N SER A 380 -7.72 -1.15 27.04
CA SER A 380 -7.68 -2.06 25.88
C SER A 380 -6.98 -1.47 24.66
N HIS A 381 -6.07 -0.51 24.84
CA HIS A 381 -5.39 0.18 23.72
C HIS A 381 -4.65 -0.79 22.79
N ALA A 382 -4.12 -1.90 23.28
CA ALA A 382 -3.51 -2.94 22.44
C ALA A 382 -4.48 -3.49 21.37
N ARG A 383 -5.78 -3.67 21.70
CA ARG A 383 -6.81 -4.07 20.73
C ARG A 383 -7.13 -2.96 19.74
N HIS A 384 -7.22 -1.73 20.22
CA HIS A 384 -7.42 -0.57 19.36
C HIS A 384 -6.22 -0.38 18.43
N GLY A 385 -5.00 -0.52 18.96
CA GLY A 385 -3.75 -0.48 18.19
C GLY A 385 -3.70 -1.54 17.09
N CYS A 386 -4.08 -2.77 17.41
CA CYS A 386 -4.20 -3.86 16.44
C CYS A 386 -5.13 -3.49 15.28
N TYR A 387 -6.33 -3.01 15.56
CA TYR A 387 -7.28 -2.57 14.53
C TYR A 387 -6.72 -1.40 13.71
N MET A 388 -6.17 -0.38 14.37
CA MET A 388 -5.61 0.80 13.72
C MET A 388 -4.44 0.44 12.81
N LEU A 389 -3.53 -0.46 13.25
CA LEU A 389 -2.37 -0.89 12.47
C LEU A 389 -2.81 -1.60 11.18
N VAL A 390 -3.76 -2.53 11.24
CA VAL A 390 -4.23 -3.24 10.05
C VAL A 390 -4.94 -2.31 9.07
N ASN A 391 -5.66 -1.31 9.57
CA ASN A 391 -6.46 -0.38 8.73
C ASN A 391 -5.72 0.91 8.36
N SER A 392 -4.49 1.12 8.86
CA SER A 392 -3.66 2.26 8.49
C SER A 392 -2.97 2.07 7.13
N ASN A 393 -2.47 3.17 6.55
CA ASN A 393 -1.64 3.16 5.36
C ASN A 393 -0.18 2.83 5.70
N LEU A 394 0.04 1.61 6.23
CA LEU A 394 1.35 1.06 6.45
C LEU A 394 1.83 0.44 5.13
N TYR A 395 2.97 0.89 4.64
CA TYR A 395 3.53 0.53 3.34
C TYR A 395 4.79 -0.31 3.45
N GLY A 396 5.19 -0.94 2.35
CA GLY A 396 6.41 -1.75 2.28
C GLY A 396 6.34 -3.11 2.96
N ILE A 397 5.17 -3.54 3.42
CA ILE A 397 4.90 -4.89 3.99
C ILE A 397 3.65 -5.51 3.37
N SER A 398 3.62 -6.85 3.34
CA SER A 398 2.49 -7.65 2.87
C SER A 398 1.33 -7.64 3.89
N HIS A 399 0.15 -8.10 3.47
CA HIS A 399 -1.00 -8.27 4.38
C HIS A 399 -0.71 -9.24 5.52
N VAL A 400 0.07 -10.29 5.27
CA VAL A 400 0.48 -11.27 6.30
C VAL A 400 1.39 -10.60 7.32
N GLU A 401 2.41 -9.86 6.88
CA GLU A 401 3.32 -9.12 7.75
C GLU A 401 2.58 -8.02 8.54
N GLN A 402 1.62 -7.34 7.92
CA GLN A 402 0.79 -6.34 8.59
C GLN A 402 -0.09 -6.98 9.68
N ALA A 403 -0.70 -8.14 9.39
CA ALA A 403 -1.47 -8.91 10.37
C ALA A 403 -0.57 -9.43 11.50
N PHE A 404 0.63 -9.88 11.18
CA PHE A 404 1.60 -10.32 12.17
C PHE A 404 2.06 -9.16 13.09
N SER A 405 2.37 -8.00 12.54
CA SER A 405 2.70 -6.80 13.33
C SER A 405 1.55 -6.39 14.26
N ALA A 406 0.31 -6.46 13.76
CA ALA A 406 -0.88 -6.21 14.56
C ALA A 406 -1.09 -7.24 15.68
N PHE A 407 -0.73 -8.50 15.42
CA PHE A 407 -0.73 -9.55 16.44
C PHE A 407 0.29 -9.25 17.55
N LEU A 408 1.49 -8.75 17.22
CA LEU A 408 2.47 -8.34 18.21
C LEU A 408 1.94 -7.22 19.11
N VAL A 409 1.36 -6.17 18.51
CA VAL A 409 0.76 -5.05 19.26
C VAL A 409 -0.38 -5.51 20.16
N MET A 410 -1.27 -6.39 19.68
CA MET A 410 -2.39 -6.90 20.46
C MET A 410 -1.94 -7.65 21.71
N ASN A 411 -0.76 -8.23 21.68
CA ASN A 411 -0.23 -9.09 22.74
C ASN A 411 0.96 -8.46 23.51
N SER A 412 1.27 -7.18 23.31
CA SER A 412 2.41 -6.50 23.95
C SER A 412 2.30 -6.41 25.48
N HIS A 413 1.08 -6.43 26.04
CA HIS A 413 0.87 -6.42 27.50
C HIS A 413 0.68 -7.81 28.13
N GLY A 414 1.04 -8.86 27.41
CA GLY A 414 0.90 -10.24 27.84
C GLY A 414 -0.24 -10.98 27.14
N LEU A 415 0.04 -12.25 26.85
CA LEU A 415 -0.85 -13.13 26.11
C LEU A 415 -1.96 -13.68 27.00
N THR A 416 -3.20 -13.30 26.76
CA THR A 416 -4.34 -14.02 27.32
C THR A 416 -4.92 -14.99 26.28
N PRO A 417 -5.30 -16.23 26.66
CA PRO A 417 -5.94 -17.19 25.73
C PRO A 417 -7.23 -16.65 25.10
N LYS A 418 -7.89 -15.70 25.77
CA LYS A 418 -9.12 -15.07 25.32
C LYS A 418 -8.86 -14.11 24.16
N GLU A 419 -7.79 -13.34 24.21
CA GLU A 419 -7.42 -12.39 23.16
C GLU A 419 -7.00 -13.05 21.86
N TYR A 420 -6.36 -14.21 21.97
CA TYR A 420 -6.00 -15.03 20.84
C TYR A 420 -7.21 -15.48 20.00
N LYS A 421 -8.34 -15.82 20.66
CA LYS A 421 -9.58 -16.23 19.97
C LYS A 421 -10.28 -15.07 19.26
N ILE A 422 -9.98 -13.83 19.64
CA ILE A 422 -10.65 -12.62 19.14
C ILE A 422 -9.87 -11.98 17.99
N PHE A 423 -8.66 -12.45 17.68
CA PHE A 423 -7.86 -11.88 16.59
C PHE A 423 -8.50 -12.12 15.22
N LEU A 424 -9.16 -11.08 14.70
CA LEU A 424 -9.97 -11.13 13.46
C LEU A 424 -9.16 -11.54 12.22
N TYR A 425 -7.87 -11.27 12.21
CA TYR A 425 -6.95 -11.52 11.09
C TYR A 425 -6.20 -12.84 11.21
N GLY A 426 -6.55 -13.67 12.17
CA GLY A 426 -5.87 -14.93 12.46
C GLY A 426 -5.85 -15.93 11.32
N LYS A 427 -6.79 -15.84 10.37
CA LYS A 427 -6.80 -16.67 9.15
C LYS A 427 -5.60 -16.41 8.23
N LEU A 428 -4.94 -15.25 8.36
CA LEU A 428 -3.76 -14.88 7.56
C LEU A 428 -2.46 -15.44 8.11
N LEU A 429 -2.46 -15.91 9.36
CA LEU A 429 -1.27 -16.44 10.02
C LEU A 429 -1.40 -17.96 10.14
N ASP A 430 -0.36 -18.67 9.71
CA ASP A 430 -0.24 -20.10 9.95
C ASP A 430 0.14 -20.41 11.41
N GLN A 431 0.24 -21.69 11.75
CA GLN A 431 0.52 -22.11 13.12
C GLN A 431 1.93 -21.71 13.56
N GLU A 432 2.92 -21.82 12.70
CA GLU A 432 4.32 -21.46 13.00
C GLU A 432 4.44 -19.95 13.25
N GLN A 433 3.83 -19.14 12.40
CA GLN A 433 3.79 -17.68 12.55
C GLN A 433 3.12 -17.27 13.87
N ARG A 434 2.04 -17.95 14.27
CA ARG A 434 1.38 -17.67 15.54
C ARG A 434 2.26 -18.00 16.74
N LEU A 435 2.94 -19.15 16.73
CA LEU A 435 3.88 -19.53 17.79
C LEU A 435 5.07 -18.57 17.88
N LEU A 436 5.60 -18.16 16.72
CA LEU A 436 6.63 -17.15 16.64
C LEU A 436 6.14 -15.79 17.16
N GLY A 437 4.93 -15.38 16.76
CA GLY A 437 4.31 -14.14 17.22
C GLY A 437 4.19 -14.08 18.75
N GLN A 438 3.90 -15.20 19.42
CA GLN A 438 3.89 -15.27 20.88
C GLN A 438 5.26 -14.93 21.48
N LYS A 439 6.34 -15.48 20.94
CA LYS A 439 7.71 -15.17 21.40
C LYS A 439 8.06 -13.70 21.16
N LEU A 440 7.78 -13.19 19.95
CA LEU A 440 8.12 -11.81 19.60
C LEU A 440 7.27 -10.77 20.34
N SER A 441 6.02 -11.11 20.71
CA SER A 441 5.21 -10.26 21.59
C SER A 441 5.82 -10.09 22.98
N ILE A 442 6.44 -11.15 23.52
CA ILE A 442 7.16 -11.06 24.81
C ILE A 442 8.41 -10.18 24.68
N ILE A 443 9.12 -10.25 23.56
CA ILE A 443 10.26 -9.36 23.29
C ILE A 443 9.81 -7.89 23.27
N LEU A 444 8.70 -7.60 22.59
CA LEU A 444 8.12 -6.25 22.56
C LEU A 444 7.69 -5.80 23.97
N ALA A 445 7.00 -6.67 24.71
CA ALA A 445 6.56 -6.39 26.08
C ALA A 445 7.74 -6.09 27.04
N ILE A 446 8.86 -6.81 26.91
CA ILE A 446 10.07 -6.54 27.70
C ILE A 446 10.66 -5.17 27.30
N ALA A 447 10.72 -4.86 26.02
CA ALA A 447 11.22 -3.57 25.55
C ALA A 447 10.38 -2.40 26.09
N GLU A 448 9.05 -2.54 26.10
CA GLU A 448 8.12 -1.56 26.67
C GLU A 448 8.29 -1.43 28.19
N ALA A 449 8.31 -2.55 28.91
CA ALA A 449 8.54 -2.57 30.36
C ALA A 449 9.88 -1.95 30.77
N LEU A 450 10.90 -2.01 29.91
CA LEU A 450 12.21 -1.37 30.13
C LEU A 450 12.16 0.18 30.04
N ASP A 451 11.12 0.77 29.47
CA ASP A 451 10.89 2.23 29.45
C ASP A 451 9.51 2.61 30.01
N GLU A 452 9.01 1.86 31.00
CA GLU A 452 7.70 2.10 31.63
C GLU A 452 7.54 3.54 32.15
N SER A 453 8.64 4.17 32.58
CA SER A 453 8.65 5.57 33.02
C SER A 453 8.75 6.61 31.90
N HIS A 454 8.95 6.20 30.65
CA HIS A 454 9.19 7.05 29.48
C HIS A 454 10.40 8.00 29.60
N GLU A 455 11.41 7.65 30.40
CA GLU A 455 12.59 8.46 30.65
C GLU A 455 13.80 8.13 29.75
N GLN A 456 13.78 7.03 29.02
CA GLN A 456 14.81 6.56 28.07
C GLN A 456 16.21 6.47 28.68
N PHE A 457 16.32 6.09 29.92
CA PHE A 457 17.58 6.08 30.67
C PHE A 457 18.45 4.84 30.42
N ILE A 458 17.94 3.77 29.79
CA ILE A 458 18.71 2.57 29.46
C ILE A 458 19.60 2.87 28.24
N LYS A 459 20.89 2.60 28.39
CA LYS A 459 21.90 2.87 27.36
C LYS A 459 22.23 1.67 26.52
N ARG A 460 22.30 0.49 27.13
CA ARG A 460 22.73 -0.73 26.49
C ARG A 460 22.09 -1.95 27.13
N LEU A 461 21.83 -2.97 26.33
CA LEU A 461 21.43 -4.29 26.73
C LEU A 461 22.50 -5.30 26.28
N GLU A 462 22.83 -6.25 27.15
CA GLU A 462 23.61 -7.43 26.81
C GLU A 462 22.81 -8.68 27.21
N VAL A 463 22.75 -9.65 26.32
CA VAL A 463 21.98 -10.88 26.55
C VAL A 463 22.91 -12.07 26.57
N ASN A 464 22.84 -12.88 27.64
CA ASN A 464 23.57 -14.12 27.76
C ASN A 464 22.59 -15.30 27.90
N ILE A 465 22.62 -16.19 26.91
CA ILE A 465 21.75 -17.38 26.87
C ILE A 465 22.47 -18.53 27.54
N LYS A 466 22.01 -18.92 28.74
CA LYS A 466 22.48 -20.09 29.47
C LYS A 466 21.61 -21.33 29.17
N TYR A 467 21.96 -22.48 29.70
CA TYR A 467 21.22 -23.73 29.48
C TYR A 467 19.77 -23.65 30.03
N THR A 468 19.56 -23.12 31.23
CA THR A 468 18.24 -23.02 31.88
C THR A 468 17.66 -21.62 31.95
N SER A 469 18.46 -20.59 31.70
CA SER A 469 18.05 -19.20 31.84
C SER A 469 18.56 -18.31 30.70
N VAL A 470 17.96 -17.13 30.60
CA VAL A 470 18.44 -15.99 29.81
C VAL A 470 18.70 -14.86 30.78
N VAL A 471 19.93 -14.37 30.79
CA VAL A 471 20.35 -13.22 31.60
C VAL A 471 20.40 -11.98 30.70
N ILE A 472 19.63 -10.95 31.01
CA ILE A 472 19.69 -9.65 30.36
C ILE A 472 20.38 -8.67 31.32
N LYS A 473 21.57 -8.18 30.92
CA LYS A 473 22.26 -7.10 31.64
C LYS A 473 21.74 -5.78 31.09
N VAL A 474 21.17 -4.98 31.98
CA VAL A 474 20.59 -3.68 31.66
C VAL A 474 21.51 -2.59 32.20
N PHE A 475 22.15 -1.85 31.30
CA PHE A 475 23.03 -0.71 31.64
C PHE A 475 22.22 0.58 31.56
N TYR A 476 22.08 1.28 32.68
CA TYR A 476 21.28 2.49 32.80
C TYR A 476 22.06 3.68 33.37
N LEU A 477 21.57 4.90 33.13
CA LEU A 477 22.20 6.12 33.61
C LEU A 477 22.23 6.17 35.14
N GLU A 478 23.41 6.49 35.71
CA GLU A 478 23.63 6.68 37.14
C GLU A 478 22.63 7.69 37.75
N GLY A 479 22.14 7.38 38.95
CA GLY A 479 21.20 8.21 39.70
C GLY A 479 19.74 8.14 39.23
N ARG A 480 19.38 7.19 38.37
CA ARG A 480 17.97 6.95 37.97
C ARG A 480 17.32 5.90 38.85
N ASP A 481 16.06 6.16 39.23
CA ASP A 481 15.25 5.16 39.93
C ASP A 481 14.70 4.15 38.92
N VAL A 482 15.10 2.91 39.07
CA VAL A 482 14.70 1.78 38.24
C VAL A 482 13.60 0.90 38.86
N SER A 483 13.03 1.28 40.00
CA SER A 483 12.07 0.45 40.77
C SER A 483 10.81 0.10 39.95
N VAL A 484 10.23 1.08 39.26
CA VAL A 484 9.04 0.89 38.39
C VAL A 484 9.37 -0.06 37.26
N THR A 485 10.48 0.18 36.56
CA THR A 485 10.97 -0.63 35.43
C THR A 485 11.26 -2.06 35.85
N LYS A 486 11.93 -2.27 37.02
CA LYS A 486 12.17 -3.62 37.59
C LYS A 486 10.87 -4.37 37.79
N THR A 487 9.91 -3.73 38.45
CA THR A 487 8.60 -4.34 38.72
C THR A 487 7.85 -4.68 37.44
N ALA A 488 7.91 -3.83 36.44
CA ALA A 488 7.26 -4.06 35.15
C ALA A 488 7.86 -5.29 34.42
N VAL A 489 9.19 -5.39 34.34
CA VAL A 489 9.87 -6.54 33.70
C VAL A 489 9.66 -7.84 34.48
N GLU A 490 9.67 -7.82 35.80
CA GLU A 490 9.45 -9.00 36.63
C GLU A 490 8.09 -9.67 36.38
N LYS A 491 7.05 -8.88 36.10
CA LYS A 491 5.71 -9.41 35.75
C LYS A 491 5.73 -10.27 34.49
N LEU A 492 6.69 -10.08 33.60
CA LEU A 492 6.82 -10.81 32.35
C LEU A 492 7.57 -12.15 32.48
N SER A 493 8.22 -12.42 33.62
CA SER A 493 9.07 -13.61 33.82
C SER A 493 8.32 -14.93 33.60
N LYS A 494 7.05 -15.04 34.03
CA LYS A 494 6.22 -16.22 33.80
C LYS A 494 5.92 -16.45 32.33
N SER A 495 5.56 -15.37 31.62
CA SER A 495 5.27 -15.41 30.18
C SER A 495 6.51 -15.74 29.37
N PHE A 496 7.66 -15.15 29.71
CA PHE A 496 8.94 -15.47 29.09
C PHE A 496 9.28 -16.97 29.27
N LYS A 497 9.21 -17.51 30.51
CA LYS A 497 9.48 -18.93 30.79
C LYS A 497 8.54 -19.84 30.01
N LYS A 498 7.26 -19.46 29.86
CA LYS A 498 6.28 -20.24 29.12
C LYS A 498 6.67 -20.35 27.63
N GLU A 499 7.06 -19.25 26.98
CA GLU A 499 7.29 -19.20 25.54
C GLU A 499 8.72 -19.63 25.14
N PHE A 500 9.74 -19.23 25.93
CA PHE A 500 11.15 -19.53 25.63
C PHE A 500 11.68 -20.79 26.33
N LYS A 501 10.89 -21.39 27.26
CA LYS A 501 11.29 -22.58 28.08
C LYS A 501 12.55 -22.34 28.90
N LYS A 502 12.86 -21.10 29.23
CA LYS A 502 13.99 -20.64 30.02
C LYS A 502 13.55 -19.60 31.04
N THR A 503 14.20 -19.53 32.20
CA THR A 503 13.93 -18.45 33.17
C THR A 503 14.54 -17.14 32.69
N LEU A 504 13.87 -16.02 32.97
CA LEU A 504 14.37 -14.68 32.71
C LEU A 504 15.05 -14.15 33.98
N GLU A 505 16.29 -13.75 33.85
CA GLU A 505 17.09 -13.10 34.91
C GLU A 505 17.52 -11.71 34.42
N ILE A 506 17.39 -10.67 35.24
CA ILE A 506 17.78 -9.29 34.89
C ILE A 506 18.86 -8.83 35.89
N GLU A 507 20.00 -8.42 35.34
CA GLU A 507 21.09 -7.80 36.09
C GLU A 507 21.13 -6.30 35.78
N TRP A 508 21.05 -5.46 36.81
CA TRP A 508 21.00 -4.00 36.67
C TRP A 508 22.35 -3.38 36.96
N HIS A 509 22.92 -2.61 36.04
CA HIS A 509 24.23 -2.01 36.14
C HIS A 509 24.15 -0.49 35.89
N GLU A 510 24.55 0.30 36.84
CA GLU A 510 24.71 1.74 36.65
C GLU A 510 25.91 2.00 35.73
N SER A 511 25.70 2.92 34.78
CA SER A 511 26.78 3.39 33.91
C SER A 511 26.90 4.91 34.01
N ARG A 512 28.14 5.40 34.17
CA ARG A 512 28.40 6.82 34.15
C ARG A 512 28.03 7.41 32.79
N LYS A 513 27.62 8.69 32.76
CA LYS A 513 27.57 9.44 31.51
C LYS A 513 28.93 9.38 30.86
N GLU A 514 29.06 8.76 29.69
CA GLU A 514 30.17 9.06 28.81
C GLU A 514 30.02 10.53 28.41
N ALA A 515 31.07 11.30 28.61
CA ALA A 515 31.16 12.76 28.42
C ALA A 515 30.98 13.13 26.95
#